data_6a9056f1466d4622bedca096c0df0012
#
_entry.id   6a9056f1466d4622bedca096c0df0012
#
_cell.length_a   1.000
_cell.length_b   1.000
_cell.length_c   1.000
_cell.angle_alpha   90.00
_cell.angle_beta   90.00
_cell.angle_gamma   90.00
#
_symmetry.space_group_name_H-M   'P 1'
#
loop_
_entity.id
_entity.type
_entity.pdbx_description
1 polymer ?
#
loop_
_entity_poly.entity_id
_entity_poly.type
_entity_poly.pdbx_seq_one_letter_code
_entity_poly.pdbx_strand_id
1 'polypeptide(L)'
;MKLLNNYEYKIPKIWFQEIKGVQDVATLKELEIANKLPQQRANIFLKSRAYIRQSLGTLFNLNPLEIPLIANPGEPPELPKGMGYCSFSHCNDAIILVWHEKKIGIDIELSLIHI
;
A
#
# COMPACT_ATOMS: atom_id res chain seq x y z
N MET A 1 6.16 15.33 -11.53
CA MET A 1 4.85 15.18 -10.94
C MET A 1 4.64 16.24 -9.89
N LYS A 2 3.72 17.09 -10.10
CA LYS A 2 3.38 18.08 -9.10
C LYS A 2 2.40 17.45 -8.15
N LEU A 3 2.80 17.30 -6.92
CA LEU A 3 2.05 16.48 -6.12
C LEU A 3 1.35 17.15 -5.03
N LEU A 4 2.04 17.86 -4.22
CA LEU A 4 1.52 18.03 -2.91
C LEU A 4 1.49 19.49 -2.56
N ASN A 5 0.34 19.91 -2.20
CA ASN A 5 0.13 21.17 -1.55
C ASN A 5 0.14 20.88 -0.05
N ASN A 6 1.02 21.53 0.69
CA ASN A 6 1.14 21.31 2.12
C ASN A 6 -0.16 21.52 2.87
N TYR A 7 -1.06 22.28 2.29
CA TYR A 7 -2.36 22.52 2.87
C TYR A 7 -3.27 21.32 2.81
N GLU A 8 -3.25 20.60 1.68
CA GLU A 8 -4.15 19.49 1.47
C GLU A 8 -3.73 18.24 2.21
N TYR A 9 -2.43 18.07 2.47
CA TYR A 9 -1.89 16.81 2.96
C TYR A 9 -1.27 16.91 4.33
N LYS A 10 -1.76 17.83 5.16
CA LYS A 10 -1.34 17.90 6.56
C LYS A 10 -1.81 16.70 7.36
N ILE A 11 -2.92 16.12 6.95
CA ILE A 11 -3.50 14.96 7.61
C ILE A 11 -3.20 13.72 6.76
N PRO A 12 -2.76 12.63 7.37
CA PRO A 12 -2.52 11.39 6.63
C PRO A 12 -3.76 10.94 5.88
N LYS A 13 -3.55 10.35 4.71
CA LYS A 13 -4.61 9.66 3.98
C LYS A 13 -4.69 8.23 4.48
N ILE A 14 -5.90 7.77 4.75
CA ILE A 14 -6.11 6.41 5.26
C ILE A 14 -7.14 5.72 4.38
N TRP A 15 -6.80 4.53 3.94
CA TRP A 15 -7.71 3.66 3.19
C TRP A 15 -7.90 2.35 3.93
N PHE A 16 -9.10 1.84 3.84
CA PHE A 16 -9.47 0.59 4.47
C PHE A 16 -10.34 -0.21 3.51
N GLN A 17 -10.07 -1.49 3.37
CA GLN A 17 -10.89 -2.36 2.54
C GLN A 17 -10.75 -3.82 2.95
N GLU A 18 -11.82 -4.60 2.74
CA GLU A 18 -11.74 -6.04 2.88
C GLU A 18 -10.87 -6.59 1.75
N ILE A 19 -10.00 -7.52 2.10
CA ILE A 19 -9.00 -8.04 1.18
C ILE A 19 -9.66 -8.75 -0.02
N LYS A 20 -10.76 -9.44 0.21
CA LYS A 20 -11.47 -10.15 -0.87
C LYS A 20 -12.08 -9.23 -1.91
N GLY A 21 -12.28 -7.96 -1.59
CA GLY A 21 -12.80 -6.97 -2.52
C GLY A 21 -11.74 -6.28 -3.36
N VAL A 22 -10.48 -6.60 -3.15
CA VAL A 22 -9.39 -5.97 -3.89
C VAL A 22 -9.27 -6.61 -5.26
N GLN A 23 -9.22 -5.76 -6.29
CA GLN A 23 -9.01 -6.24 -7.67
C GLN A 23 -7.55 -6.65 -7.86
N ASP A 24 -7.33 -7.65 -8.70
CA ASP A 24 -5.99 -8.13 -8.97
C ASP A 24 -5.27 -7.17 -9.91
N VAL A 25 -4.17 -6.61 -9.40
CA VAL A 25 -3.27 -5.76 -10.15
C VAL A 25 -1.87 -6.08 -9.66
N ALA A 26 -1.03 -6.63 -10.51
CA ALA A 26 0.31 -7.02 -10.10
C ALA A 26 1.32 -6.83 -11.24
N THR A 27 2.53 -6.41 -10.88
CA THR A 27 3.64 -6.39 -11.82
C THR A 27 4.19 -7.81 -12.00
N LEU A 28 4.95 -8.02 -13.05
CA LEU A 28 5.61 -9.31 -13.27
C LEU A 28 6.52 -9.68 -12.10
N LYS A 29 7.22 -8.69 -11.56
CA LYS A 29 8.10 -8.92 -10.42
C LYS A 29 7.31 -9.39 -9.21
N GLU A 30 6.16 -8.80 -8.96
CA GLU A 30 5.30 -9.20 -7.84
C GLU A 30 4.77 -10.63 -8.04
N LEU A 31 4.44 -10.98 -9.27
CA LEU A 31 4.00 -12.33 -9.58
C LEU A 31 5.13 -13.35 -9.36
N GLU A 32 6.34 -12.98 -9.73
CA GLU A 32 7.51 -13.85 -9.50
C GLU A 32 7.75 -14.07 -8.01
N ILE A 33 7.64 -13.01 -7.20
CA ILE A 33 7.78 -13.12 -5.76
C ILE A 33 6.69 -14.02 -5.17
N ALA A 34 5.45 -13.78 -5.57
CA ALA A 34 4.32 -14.55 -5.08
C ALA A 34 4.45 -16.04 -5.42
N ASN A 35 5.01 -16.34 -6.58
CA ASN A 35 5.16 -17.71 -7.03
C ASN A 35 6.11 -18.52 -6.12
N LYS A 36 6.93 -17.86 -5.35
CA LYS A 36 7.86 -18.50 -4.39
C LYS A 36 7.29 -18.62 -2.99
N LEU A 37 6.10 -18.11 -2.77
CA LEU A 37 5.47 -18.13 -1.45
C LEU A 37 4.43 -19.26 -1.38
N PRO A 38 4.13 -19.75 -0.17
CA PRO A 38 2.98 -20.63 0.01
C PRO A 38 1.72 -19.92 -0.47
N GLN A 39 0.77 -20.67 -1.01
CA GLN A 39 -0.40 -20.12 -1.69
C GLN A 39 -1.14 -19.08 -0.86
N GLN A 40 -1.36 -19.36 0.41
CA GLN A 40 -2.10 -18.44 1.27
C GLN A 40 -1.36 -17.12 1.45
N ARG A 41 -0.05 -17.19 1.65
CA ARG A 41 0.77 -15.98 1.79
C ARG A 41 0.90 -15.23 0.47
N ALA A 42 0.96 -15.97 -0.63
CA ALA A 42 1.01 -15.36 -1.95
C ALA A 42 -0.24 -14.54 -2.23
N ASN A 43 -1.41 -15.06 -1.88
CA ASN A 43 -2.68 -14.36 -2.06
C ASN A 43 -2.70 -13.05 -1.26
N ILE A 44 -2.29 -13.10 0.00
CA ILE A 44 -2.25 -11.92 0.85
C ILE A 44 -1.25 -10.91 0.31
N PHE A 45 -0.08 -11.38 -0.12
CA PHE A 45 0.95 -10.52 -0.70
C PHE A 45 0.42 -9.79 -1.93
N LEU A 46 -0.16 -10.52 -2.87
CA LEU A 46 -0.65 -9.93 -4.11
C LEU A 46 -1.81 -8.95 -3.87
N LYS A 47 -2.75 -9.32 -3.01
CA LYS A 47 -3.87 -8.45 -2.69
C LYS A 47 -3.42 -7.18 -1.98
N SER A 48 -2.47 -7.29 -1.07
CA SER A 48 -1.94 -6.13 -0.36
C SER A 48 -1.25 -5.17 -1.34
N ARG A 49 -0.41 -5.69 -2.21
CA ARG A 49 0.28 -4.86 -3.20
C ARG A 49 -0.70 -4.22 -4.17
N ALA A 50 -1.71 -4.98 -4.61
CA ALA A 50 -2.72 -4.45 -5.51
C ALA A 50 -3.48 -3.28 -4.87
N TYR A 51 -3.84 -3.42 -3.61
CA TYR A 51 -4.56 -2.37 -2.90
C TYR A 51 -3.72 -1.11 -2.74
N ILE A 52 -2.44 -1.27 -2.38
CA ILE A 52 -1.52 -0.13 -2.27
C ILE A 52 -1.41 0.58 -3.62
N ARG A 53 -1.23 -0.17 -4.70
CA ARG A 53 -1.12 0.41 -6.04
C ARG A 53 -2.36 1.14 -6.47
N GLN A 54 -3.52 0.58 -6.23
CA GLN A 54 -4.79 1.20 -6.60
C GLN A 54 -5.04 2.49 -5.81
N SER A 55 -4.78 2.44 -4.52
CA SER A 55 -4.97 3.60 -3.64
C SER A 55 -4.02 4.75 -4.01
N LEU A 56 -2.74 4.43 -4.18
CA LEU A 56 -1.75 5.43 -4.56
C LEU A 56 -1.95 5.90 -6.00
N GLY A 57 -2.42 5.01 -6.88
CA GLY A 57 -2.77 5.41 -8.23
C GLY A 57 -3.85 6.47 -8.27
N THR A 58 -4.85 6.34 -7.42
CA THR A 58 -5.90 7.35 -7.27
C THR A 58 -5.31 8.65 -6.72
N LEU A 59 -4.47 8.53 -5.69
CA LEU A 59 -3.88 9.71 -5.06
C LEU A 59 -3.01 10.50 -6.02
N PHE A 60 -2.16 9.81 -6.80
CA PHE A 60 -1.20 10.44 -7.69
C PHE A 60 -1.70 10.59 -9.13
N ASN A 61 -2.90 10.10 -9.39
CA ASN A 61 -3.47 10.10 -10.75
C ASN A 61 -2.56 9.34 -11.73
N LEU A 62 -2.15 8.17 -11.33
CA LEU A 62 -1.32 7.27 -12.13
C LEU A 62 -1.98 5.91 -12.27
N ASN A 63 -1.63 5.21 -13.33
CA ASN A 63 -2.03 3.82 -13.46
C ASN A 63 -1.42 3.02 -12.29
N PRO A 64 -2.18 2.13 -11.66
CA PRO A 64 -1.66 1.35 -10.54
C PRO A 64 -0.35 0.63 -10.83
N LEU A 65 -0.18 0.13 -12.05
CA LEU A 65 1.07 -0.57 -12.43
C LEU A 65 2.24 0.39 -12.62
N GLU A 66 1.98 1.67 -12.74
CA GLU A 66 3.03 2.69 -12.89
C GLU A 66 3.51 3.28 -11.57
N ILE A 67 2.87 2.91 -10.46
CA ILE A 67 3.32 3.34 -9.15
C ILE A 67 4.68 2.69 -8.88
N PRO A 68 5.75 3.47 -8.66
CA PRO A 68 7.10 2.91 -8.45
C PRO A 68 7.27 2.41 -7.01
N LEU A 69 6.47 1.45 -6.65
CA LEU A 69 6.43 0.89 -5.30
C LEU A 69 7.53 -0.16 -5.13
N ILE A 70 8.32 -0.02 -4.08
CA ILE A 70 9.31 -1.00 -3.67
C ILE A 70 8.80 -1.64 -2.39
N ALA A 71 8.41 -2.89 -2.48
CA ALA A 71 7.81 -3.56 -1.32
C ALA A 71 8.03 -5.06 -1.43
N ASN A 72 9.14 -5.52 -0.89
CA ASN A 72 9.45 -6.94 -0.79
C ASN A 72 8.69 -7.57 0.39
N PRO A 73 8.43 -8.88 0.34
CA PRO A 73 7.77 -9.55 1.46
C PRO A 73 8.52 -9.33 2.78
N GLY A 74 7.79 -8.97 3.82
CA GLY A 74 8.36 -8.74 5.13
C GLY A 74 9.02 -7.39 5.32
N GLU A 75 9.07 -6.56 4.27
CA GLU A 75 9.65 -5.23 4.36
C GLU A 75 8.55 -4.17 4.23
N PRO A 76 8.73 -3.00 4.86
CA PRO A 76 7.77 -1.92 4.68
C PRO A 76 7.80 -1.42 3.24
N PRO A 77 6.66 -0.99 2.70
CA PRO A 77 6.64 -0.42 1.35
C PRO A 77 7.35 0.92 1.32
N GLU A 78 8.06 1.17 0.22
CA GLU A 78 8.80 2.41 0.02
C GLU A 78 8.40 3.05 -1.30
N LEU A 79 8.39 4.39 -1.29
CA LEU A 79 8.16 5.19 -2.48
C LEU A 79 9.38 6.06 -2.74
N PRO A 80 9.62 6.45 -4.00
CA PRO A 80 10.71 7.36 -4.31
C PRO A 80 10.57 8.70 -3.59
N LYS A 81 11.69 9.37 -3.47
CA LYS A 81 11.72 10.72 -2.87
C LYS A 81 10.72 11.62 -3.60
N GLY A 82 9.94 12.35 -2.84
CA GLY A 82 8.95 13.26 -3.38
C GLY A 82 7.56 12.67 -3.50
N MET A 83 7.39 11.38 -3.27
CA MET A 83 6.09 10.73 -3.33
C MET A 83 5.51 10.40 -1.96
N GLY A 84 6.16 10.87 -0.90
CA GLY A 84 5.66 10.64 0.44
C GLY A 84 6.04 9.29 1.00
N TYR A 85 5.35 8.91 2.07
CA TYR A 85 5.64 7.70 2.84
C TYR A 85 4.36 6.95 3.09
N CYS A 86 4.42 5.65 3.00
CA CYS A 86 3.24 4.84 3.27
C CYS A 86 3.57 3.69 4.20
N SER A 87 2.54 3.22 4.85
CA SER A 87 2.59 2.05 5.71
C SER A 87 1.30 1.29 5.54
N PHE A 88 1.33 -0.01 5.66
CA PHE A 88 0.10 -0.77 5.60
C PHE A 88 0.09 -1.86 6.65
N SER A 89 -1.11 -2.30 6.98
CA SER A 89 -1.30 -3.40 7.90
C SER A 89 -2.39 -4.31 7.38
N HIS A 90 -2.21 -5.58 7.59
CA HIS A 90 -3.19 -6.60 7.25
C HIS A 90 -3.68 -7.23 8.55
N CYS A 91 -4.99 -7.26 8.71
CA CYS A 91 -5.62 -7.83 9.89
C CYS A 91 -6.82 -8.66 9.47
N ASN A 92 -6.79 -9.97 9.73
CA ASN A 92 -7.84 -10.88 9.29
C ASN A 92 -8.09 -10.74 7.79
N ASP A 93 -9.26 -10.24 7.42
CA ASP A 93 -9.64 -10.08 6.02
C ASP A 93 -9.58 -8.65 5.53
N ALA A 94 -8.91 -7.78 6.26
CA ALA A 94 -8.89 -6.36 5.96
C ALA A 94 -7.47 -5.84 5.76
N ILE A 95 -7.35 -4.81 4.94
CA ILE A 95 -6.11 -4.08 4.71
C ILE A 95 -6.34 -2.63 5.05
N ILE A 96 -5.40 -2.03 5.77
CA ILE A 96 -5.36 -0.61 6.02
C ILE A 96 -4.08 -0.06 5.44
N LEU A 97 -4.20 1.01 4.66
CA LEU A 97 -3.07 1.74 4.11
C LEU A 97 -3.09 3.16 4.63
N VAL A 98 -1.93 3.64 5.07
CA VAL A 98 -1.76 5.03 5.50
C VAL A 98 -0.68 5.65 4.64
N TRP A 99 -0.92 6.87 4.18
CA TRP A 99 0.05 7.63 3.42
C TRP A 99 0.14 9.04 3.98
N HIS A 100 1.36 9.57 4.02
CA HIS A 100 1.61 10.94 4.41
C HIS A 100 2.78 11.51 3.63
N GLU A 101 2.77 12.81 3.39
CA GLU A 101 3.85 13.46 2.64
C GLU A 101 5.16 13.53 3.42
N LYS A 102 5.09 13.47 4.73
CA LYS A 102 6.25 13.52 5.61
C LYS A 102 6.38 12.24 6.42
N LYS A 103 7.60 11.84 6.69
CA LYS A 103 7.86 10.67 7.52
C LYS A 103 7.60 11.03 8.98
N ILE A 104 6.40 10.73 9.44
CA ILE A 104 5.97 11.03 10.81
C ILE A 104 5.48 9.75 11.45
N GLY A 105 6.38 8.89 11.90
CA GLY A 105 5.99 7.71 12.67
C GLY A 105 4.72 7.03 12.18
N ILE A 106 4.64 6.71 10.88
CA ILE A 106 3.46 6.09 10.31
C ILE A 106 3.50 4.61 10.64
N ASP A 107 3.09 4.25 11.83
CA ASP A 107 2.99 2.86 12.23
C ASP A 107 1.53 2.55 12.52
N ILE A 108 1.06 1.45 11.96
CA ILE A 108 -0.29 0.97 12.22
C ILE A 108 -0.17 -0.22 13.13
N GLU A 109 -0.71 -0.09 14.34
CA GLU A 109 -0.75 -1.20 15.25
C GLU A 109 -2.06 -1.95 15.11
N LEU A 110 -2.00 -3.26 15.02
CA LEU A 110 -3.19 -4.08 14.86
C LEU A 110 -4.19 -3.88 15.97
N SER A 111 -3.71 -3.58 17.18
CA SER A 111 -4.59 -3.34 18.32
C SER A 111 -5.50 -2.15 18.10
N LEU A 112 -5.09 -1.17 17.30
CA LEU A 112 -5.92 -0.01 17.01
C LEU A 112 -6.98 -0.31 15.97
N ILE A 113 -6.79 -1.35 15.20
CA ILE A 113 -7.69 -1.73 14.11
C ILE A 113 -8.90 -2.51 14.63
N HIS A 114 -8.77 -3.09 15.79
CA HIS A 114 -9.81 -3.91 16.38
C HIS A 114 -10.85 -3.13 17.18
N ILE A 115 -10.81 -1.87 17.10
CA ILE A 115 -11.75 -1.01 17.84
C ILE A 115 -13.14 -1.09 17.25
#